data_fe28d3ce92e041600713abaffaf0838c
#
_entry.id   fe28d3ce92e041600713abaffaf0838c
#
_cell.length_a   1.000
_cell.length_b   1.000
_cell.length_c   1.000
_cell.angle_alpha   90.00
_cell.angle_beta   90.00
_cell.angle_gamma   90.00
#
_symmetry.space_group_name_H-M   'P 1'
#
loop_
_entity.id
_entity.type
_entity.pdbx_description
1 polymer ?
#
loop_
_entity_poly.entity_id
_entity_poly.type
_entity_poly.pdbx_seq_one_letter_code
_entity_poly.pdbx_strand_id
1 'polypeptide(L)'
;MKKTFLAFVMSVMCMFSYAQSEVTVKAGTIVPLQVVNHTKAADVEEGQKVLFRVSRDIMVNGKTAIPYGTTVQGTVYESKKSAWFGTKGRLGIKINEIVCNDGVVVPIINGDVYVTGENRTAISILVFAFTLIPLPCGTKAQLPSGYEIQANVAANTIVKVD
;
A
#
# COMPACT_ATOMS: atom_id res chain seq x y z
N MET A 1 -45.62 15.75 37.14
CA MET A 1 -44.64 16.57 36.40
C MET A 1 -43.26 15.91 36.31
N LYS A 2 -42.63 15.35 37.36
CA LYS A 2 -41.29 14.69 37.27
C LYS A 2 -41.28 13.42 36.39
N LYS A 3 -42.35 12.61 36.41
CA LYS A 3 -42.44 11.35 35.63
C LYS A 3 -42.64 11.62 34.11
N THR A 4 -43.36 12.68 33.74
CA THR A 4 -43.57 13.08 32.35
C THR A 4 -42.31 13.72 31.71
N PHE A 5 -41.53 14.44 32.54
CA PHE A 5 -40.26 15.01 32.09
C PHE A 5 -39.20 13.92 31.86
N LEU A 6 -39.15 12.89 32.69
CA LEU A 6 -38.23 11.76 32.54
C LEU A 6 -38.54 10.95 31.24
N ALA A 7 -39.85 10.75 30.95
CA ALA A 7 -40.27 10.06 29.73
C ALA A 7 -39.93 10.86 28.47
N PHE A 8 -40.01 12.19 28.51
CA PHE A 8 -39.63 13.05 27.41
C PHE A 8 -38.12 13.05 27.14
N VAL A 9 -37.30 13.09 28.19
CA VAL A 9 -35.82 13.00 28.06
C VAL A 9 -35.41 11.64 27.50
N MET A 10 -36.06 10.56 27.92
CA MET A 10 -35.77 9.21 27.40
C MET A 10 -36.18 9.04 25.93
N SER A 11 -37.25 9.71 25.48
CA SER A 11 -37.70 9.72 24.09
C SER A 11 -36.74 10.50 23.15
N VAL A 12 -36.13 11.58 23.65
CA VAL A 12 -35.14 12.37 22.86
C VAL A 12 -33.82 11.63 22.69
N MET A 13 -33.42 10.79 23.65
CA MET A 13 -32.19 9.98 23.53
C MET A 13 -32.26 8.88 22.45
N CYS A 14 -33.44 8.44 22.08
CA CYS A 14 -33.62 7.43 21.01
C CYS A 14 -33.46 7.98 19.59
N MET A 15 -33.40 9.31 19.39
CA MET A 15 -33.31 9.91 18.07
C MET A 15 -31.90 10.03 17.50
N PHE A 16 -30.86 9.68 18.27
CA PHE A 16 -29.47 9.70 17.81
C PHE A 16 -28.98 8.32 17.33
N SER A 17 -29.84 7.50 16.75
CA SER A 17 -29.39 6.32 15.99
C SER A 17 -28.81 6.85 14.65
N TYR A 18 -27.50 7.06 14.63
CA TYR A 18 -26.79 7.25 13.38
C TYR A 18 -26.91 5.95 12.58
N ALA A 19 -27.71 6.00 11.53
CA ALA A 19 -27.79 4.89 10.56
C ALA A 19 -26.46 4.88 9.79
N GLN A 20 -25.49 4.12 10.27
CA GLN A 20 -24.29 3.83 9.49
C GLN A 20 -24.73 3.08 8.23
N SER A 21 -24.43 3.64 7.09
CA SER A 21 -24.73 2.98 5.84
C SER A 21 -23.60 2.03 5.44
N GLU A 22 -23.97 0.82 5.08
CA GLU A 22 -23.01 -0.19 4.62
C GLU A 22 -22.94 -0.17 3.10
N VAL A 23 -21.74 -0.30 2.57
CA VAL A 23 -21.47 -0.38 1.13
C VAL A 23 -20.58 -1.58 0.85
N THR A 24 -20.95 -2.36 -0.16
CA THR A 24 -20.16 -3.53 -0.56
C THR A 24 -19.18 -3.15 -1.65
N VAL A 25 -17.88 -3.19 -1.34
CA VAL A 25 -16.82 -3.11 -2.33
C VAL A 25 -16.68 -4.47 -3.00
N LYS A 26 -16.88 -4.51 -4.31
CA LYS A 26 -16.88 -5.76 -5.09
C LYS A 26 -15.46 -6.26 -5.34
N ALA A 27 -15.29 -7.58 -5.39
CA ALA A 27 -14.07 -8.20 -5.90
C ALA A 27 -13.73 -7.69 -7.30
N GLY A 28 -12.43 -7.47 -7.56
CA GLY A 28 -11.96 -6.88 -8.81
C GLY A 28 -11.96 -5.35 -8.86
N THR A 29 -12.51 -4.65 -7.84
CA THR A 29 -12.42 -3.20 -7.75
C THR A 29 -10.96 -2.78 -7.71
N ILE A 30 -10.58 -1.86 -8.60
CA ILE A 30 -9.21 -1.33 -8.68
C ILE A 30 -9.01 -0.29 -7.59
N VAL A 31 -7.97 -0.49 -6.78
CA VAL A 31 -7.54 0.45 -5.76
C VAL A 31 -6.16 0.98 -6.15
N PRO A 32 -6.06 2.24 -6.57
CA PRO A 32 -4.77 2.87 -6.85
C PRO A 32 -4.08 3.23 -5.54
N LEU A 33 -2.85 2.78 -5.40
CA LEU A 33 -2.00 2.98 -4.23
C LEU A 33 -0.77 3.78 -4.62
N GLN A 34 -0.30 4.62 -3.72
CA GLN A 34 0.88 5.44 -3.91
C GLN A 34 1.88 5.21 -2.79
N VAL A 35 3.15 5.11 -3.13
CA VAL A 35 4.24 5.02 -2.17
C VAL A 35 4.39 6.33 -1.41
N VAL A 36 4.41 6.26 -0.08
CA VAL A 36 4.55 7.46 0.77
C VAL A 36 5.99 7.92 0.82
N ASN A 37 6.92 7.02 1.15
CA ASN A 37 8.32 7.33 1.37
C ASN A 37 9.19 6.73 0.28
N HIS A 38 10.22 7.48 -0.13
CA HIS A 38 11.26 6.94 -1.01
C HIS A 38 11.91 5.72 -0.34
N THR A 39 11.86 4.57 -0.99
CA THR A 39 12.34 3.28 -0.45
C THR A 39 13.42 2.71 -1.37
N LYS A 40 14.58 2.37 -0.82
CA LYS A 40 15.69 1.73 -1.54
C LYS A 40 15.90 0.33 -0.99
N ALA A 41 16.21 -0.62 -1.86
CA ALA A 41 16.60 -1.96 -1.45
C ALA A 41 17.79 -2.00 -0.47
N ALA A 42 18.61 -0.95 -0.46
CA ALA A 42 19.75 -0.87 0.46
C ALA A 42 19.37 -0.51 1.91
N ASP A 43 18.21 0.12 2.08
CA ASP A 43 17.79 0.76 3.33
C ASP A 43 16.68 -0.05 4.04
N VAL A 44 16.18 -1.11 3.42
CA VAL A 44 15.12 -1.97 3.97
C VAL A 44 15.55 -3.45 3.99
N GLU A 45 14.95 -4.20 4.90
CA GLU A 45 15.18 -5.64 5.06
C GLU A 45 13.91 -6.44 4.73
N GLU A 46 14.09 -7.73 4.43
CA GLU A 46 12.96 -8.64 4.22
C GLU A 46 12.11 -8.73 5.50
N GLY A 47 10.79 -8.68 5.35
CA GLY A 47 9.83 -8.59 6.46
C GLY A 47 9.50 -7.17 6.93
N GLN A 48 10.26 -6.17 6.54
CA GLN A 48 10.00 -4.77 6.91
C GLN A 48 8.73 -4.24 6.24
N LYS A 49 8.03 -3.34 6.94
CA LYS A 49 6.82 -2.68 6.43
C LYS A 49 7.17 -1.39 5.68
N VAL A 50 6.57 -1.23 4.51
CA VAL A 50 6.62 -0.02 3.69
C VAL A 50 5.22 0.59 3.62
N LEU A 51 5.14 1.91 3.79
CA LEU A 51 3.87 2.61 3.81
C LEU A 51 3.45 3.04 2.40
N PHE A 52 2.21 2.72 2.08
CA PHE A 52 1.46 3.19 0.93
C PHE A 52 0.25 3.96 1.41
N ARG A 53 -0.38 4.71 0.50
CA ARG A 53 -1.67 5.36 0.72
C ARG A 53 -2.54 5.20 -0.50
N VAL A 54 -3.84 5.19 -0.29
CA VAL A 54 -4.81 5.23 -1.39
C VAL A 54 -4.71 6.58 -2.09
N SER A 55 -4.51 6.59 -3.42
CA SER A 55 -4.23 7.82 -4.18
C SER A 55 -5.49 8.56 -4.65
N ARG A 56 -6.67 7.97 -4.51
CA ARG A 56 -7.98 8.59 -4.79
C ARG A 56 -9.11 7.85 -4.09
N ASP A 57 -10.23 8.53 -3.88
CA ASP A 57 -11.42 7.95 -3.28
C ASP A 57 -11.96 6.79 -4.11
N ILE A 58 -12.29 5.68 -3.46
CA ILE A 58 -13.01 4.58 -4.05
C ILE A 58 -14.48 4.73 -3.72
N MET A 59 -15.26 5.12 -4.72
CA MET A 59 -16.68 5.36 -4.55
C MET A 59 -17.50 4.14 -5.01
N VAL A 60 -18.50 3.77 -4.22
CA VAL A 60 -19.47 2.74 -4.55
C VAL A 60 -20.87 3.28 -4.28
N ASN A 61 -21.73 3.25 -5.30
CA ASN A 61 -23.10 3.78 -5.23
C ASN A 61 -23.16 5.24 -4.75
N GLY A 62 -22.20 6.08 -5.16
CA GLY A 62 -22.13 7.50 -4.78
C GLY A 62 -21.63 7.77 -3.35
N LYS A 63 -21.19 6.75 -2.63
CA LYS A 63 -20.59 6.86 -1.29
C LYS A 63 -19.12 6.48 -1.33
N THR A 64 -18.30 7.16 -0.55
CA THR A 64 -16.86 6.86 -0.45
C THR A 64 -16.66 5.64 0.44
N ALA A 65 -16.32 4.51 -0.18
CA ALA A 65 -16.05 3.25 0.52
C ALA A 65 -14.63 3.22 1.10
N ILE A 66 -13.62 3.66 0.34
CA ILE A 66 -12.24 3.77 0.82
C ILE A 66 -11.77 5.19 0.49
N PRO A 67 -11.56 6.05 1.49
CA PRO A 67 -11.18 7.43 1.26
C PRO A 67 -9.72 7.56 0.80
N TYR A 68 -9.46 8.64 0.05
CA TYR A 68 -8.11 9.10 -0.25
C TYR A 68 -7.26 9.21 1.03
N GLY A 69 -5.99 8.85 0.93
CA GLY A 69 -5.07 8.93 2.06
C GLY A 69 -5.14 7.76 3.05
N THR A 70 -6.08 6.82 2.88
CA THR A 70 -6.10 5.60 3.70
C THR A 70 -4.73 4.93 3.64
N THR A 71 -4.13 4.71 4.82
CA THR A 71 -2.79 4.14 4.95
C THR A 71 -2.82 2.63 4.75
N VAL A 72 -1.92 2.14 3.92
CA VAL A 72 -1.80 0.73 3.58
C VAL A 72 -0.37 0.26 3.84
N GLN A 73 -0.20 -0.93 4.40
CA GLN A 73 1.10 -1.50 4.69
C GLN A 73 1.45 -2.61 3.68
N GLY A 74 2.57 -2.43 2.98
CA GLY A 74 3.20 -3.49 2.21
C GLY A 74 4.32 -4.15 2.99
N THR A 75 4.56 -5.43 2.77
CA THR A 75 5.66 -6.19 3.37
C THR A 75 6.73 -6.46 2.33
N VAL A 76 7.98 -6.13 2.64
CA VAL A 76 9.14 -6.45 1.80
C VAL A 76 9.37 -7.96 1.83
N TYR A 77 9.31 -8.63 0.67
CA TYR A 77 9.60 -10.06 0.56
C TYR A 77 10.95 -10.34 -0.11
N GLU A 78 11.49 -9.38 -0.84
CA GLU A 78 12.85 -9.46 -1.40
C GLU A 78 13.53 -8.09 -1.27
N SER A 79 14.74 -8.09 -0.70
CA SER A 79 15.60 -6.91 -0.62
C SER A 79 17.04 -7.31 -0.88
N LYS A 80 17.54 -6.98 -2.07
CA LYS A 80 18.94 -7.22 -2.45
C LYS A 80 19.60 -5.92 -2.88
N LYS A 81 20.70 -5.60 -2.20
CA LYS A 81 21.55 -4.46 -2.56
C LYS A 81 22.25 -4.73 -3.89
N SER A 82 22.50 -3.68 -4.64
CA SER A 82 23.45 -3.77 -5.76
C SER A 82 24.85 -4.09 -5.23
N ALA A 83 25.59 -4.96 -5.93
CA ALA A 83 26.92 -5.39 -5.52
C ALA A 83 27.95 -5.11 -6.61
N TRP A 84 29.21 -5.37 -6.31
CA TRP A 84 30.34 -5.25 -7.22
C TRP A 84 30.13 -6.05 -8.51
N PHE A 85 30.89 -5.73 -9.54
CA PHE A 85 30.79 -6.33 -10.88
C PHE A 85 29.43 -6.15 -11.55
N GLY A 86 28.75 -5.02 -11.28
CA GLY A 86 27.53 -4.64 -11.97
C GLY A 86 26.27 -5.39 -11.55
N THR A 87 26.31 -6.17 -10.46
CA THR A 87 25.13 -6.88 -9.96
C THR A 87 24.02 -5.90 -9.56
N LYS A 88 22.83 -6.10 -10.14
CA LYS A 88 21.67 -5.23 -9.91
C LYS A 88 21.03 -5.42 -8.54
N GLY A 89 20.52 -4.34 -7.96
CA GLY A 89 19.65 -4.41 -6.79
C GLY A 89 18.26 -4.94 -7.15
N ARG A 90 17.54 -5.48 -6.17
CA ARG A 90 16.16 -5.97 -6.29
C ARG A 90 15.36 -5.54 -5.07
N LEU A 91 14.13 -5.16 -5.29
CA LEU A 91 13.18 -4.80 -4.24
C LEU A 91 11.80 -5.33 -4.60
N GLY A 92 11.30 -6.27 -3.80
CA GLY A 92 9.96 -6.83 -3.91
C GLY A 92 9.13 -6.48 -2.67
N ILE A 93 7.95 -5.90 -2.88
CA ILE A 93 7.02 -5.51 -1.81
C ILE A 93 5.66 -6.07 -2.15
N LYS A 94 4.99 -6.71 -1.20
CA LYS A 94 3.66 -7.28 -1.35
C LYS A 94 2.67 -6.60 -0.42
N ILE A 95 1.51 -6.21 -0.96
CA ILE A 95 0.39 -5.67 -0.23
C ILE A 95 -0.71 -6.72 -0.23
N ASN A 96 -1.13 -7.18 0.95
CA ASN A 96 -2.13 -8.24 1.10
C ASN A 96 -3.50 -7.70 1.49
N GLU A 97 -3.54 -6.55 2.17
CA GLU A 97 -4.76 -6.03 2.77
C GLU A 97 -4.73 -4.51 2.93
N ILE A 98 -5.91 -3.92 2.97
CA ILE A 98 -6.14 -2.53 3.34
C ILE A 98 -7.00 -2.52 4.58
N VAL A 99 -6.54 -1.84 5.63
CA VAL A 99 -7.35 -1.62 6.83
C VAL A 99 -8.04 -0.27 6.67
N CYS A 100 -9.36 -0.29 6.57
CA CYS A 100 -10.18 0.91 6.49
C CYS A 100 -10.29 1.59 7.86
N ASN A 101 -10.72 2.86 7.88
CA ASN A 101 -10.86 3.64 9.11
C ASN A 101 -11.86 3.06 10.10
N ASP A 102 -12.83 2.30 9.64
CA ASP A 102 -13.81 1.56 10.45
C ASP A 102 -13.27 0.23 11.01
N GLY A 103 -12.00 -0.09 10.74
CA GLY A 103 -11.34 -1.33 11.15
C GLY A 103 -11.65 -2.53 10.25
N VAL A 104 -12.43 -2.38 9.20
CA VAL A 104 -12.70 -3.44 8.23
C VAL A 104 -11.46 -3.71 7.39
N VAL A 105 -11.11 -4.98 7.24
CA VAL A 105 -9.99 -5.43 6.43
C VAL A 105 -10.48 -5.81 5.04
N VAL A 106 -9.98 -5.10 4.03
CA VAL A 106 -10.24 -5.38 2.61
C VAL A 106 -9.07 -6.18 2.05
N PRO A 107 -9.26 -7.46 1.70
CA PRO A 107 -8.20 -8.29 1.14
C PRO A 107 -7.85 -7.83 -0.28
N ILE A 108 -6.54 -7.82 -0.59
CA ILE A 108 -5.99 -7.33 -1.86
C ILE A 108 -5.28 -8.44 -2.62
N ILE A 109 -5.46 -8.45 -3.92
CA ILE A 109 -4.69 -9.24 -4.89
C ILE A 109 -3.99 -8.31 -5.88
N ASN A 110 -2.96 -8.82 -6.54
CA ASN A 110 -2.14 -8.05 -7.49
C ASN A 110 -1.52 -6.78 -6.89
N GLY A 111 -1.38 -6.73 -5.56
CA GLY A 111 -0.68 -5.66 -4.85
C GLY A 111 0.82 -5.91 -4.75
N ASP A 112 1.44 -6.48 -5.80
CA ASP A 112 2.85 -6.82 -5.81
C ASP A 112 3.64 -5.77 -6.59
N VAL A 113 4.70 -5.25 -5.97
CA VAL A 113 5.60 -4.26 -6.56
C VAL A 113 6.99 -4.86 -6.64
N TYR A 114 7.49 -5.04 -7.84
CA TYR A 114 8.83 -5.56 -8.05
C TYR A 114 9.68 -4.60 -8.87
N VAL A 115 10.73 -4.07 -8.27
CA VAL A 115 11.64 -3.12 -8.89
C VAL A 115 13.05 -3.68 -8.92
N THR A 116 13.68 -3.61 -10.09
CA THR A 116 15.08 -4.01 -10.26
C THR A 116 15.91 -2.86 -10.80
N GLY A 117 17.17 -2.80 -10.39
CA GLY A 117 18.16 -1.97 -11.04
C GLY A 117 18.61 -2.56 -12.40
N GLU A 118 19.42 -1.82 -13.15
CA GLU A 118 20.06 -2.30 -14.37
C GLU A 118 21.27 -3.18 -14.05
N ASN A 119 21.45 -4.21 -14.86
CA ASN A 119 22.61 -5.08 -14.76
C ASN A 119 23.75 -4.56 -15.64
N ARG A 120 24.89 -4.23 -15.02
CA ARG A 120 26.10 -3.74 -15.72
C ARG A 120 27.27 -4.72 -15.64
N THR A 121 26.99 -5.99 -15.36
CA THR A 121 28.01 -7.02 -15.14
C THR A 121 28.96 -7.18 -16.32
N ALA A 122 28.45 -7.21 -17.55
CA ALA A 122 29.28 -7.39 -18.75
C ALA A 122 30.30 -6.26 -18.93
N ILE A 123 29.87 -5.01 -18.74
CA ILE A 123 30.75 -3.82 -18.85
C ILE A 123 31.78 -3.82 -17.72
N SER A 124 31.37 -4.19 -16.50
CA SER A 124 32.25 -4.23 -15.32
C SER A 124 33.37 -5.26 -15.48
N ILE A 125 33.07 -6.43 -15.99
CA ILE A 125 34.06 -7.49 -16.24
C ILE A 125 35.05 -7.06 -17.31
N LEU A 126 34.56 -6.43 -18.38
CA LEU A 126 35.40 -6.00 -19.50
C LEU A 126 36.41 -4.93 -19.05
N VAL A 127 35.97 -3.93 -18.27
CA VAL A 127 36.86 -2.89 -17.77
C VAL A 127 37.82 -3.45 -16.71
N PHE A 128 37.41 -4.35 -15.83
CA PHE A 128 38.29 -5.01 -14.88
C PHE A 128 39.43 -5.76 -15.57
N ALA A 129 39.14 -6.45 -16.68
CA ALA A 129 40.16 -7.16 -17.46
C ALA A 129 41.24 -6.23 -18.05
N PHE A 130 40.88 -4.97 -18.37
CA PHE A 130 41.83 -4.01 -18.92
C PHE A 130 42.54 -3.15 -17.87
N THR A 131 41.86 -2.79 -16.79
CA THR A 131 42.35 -1.80 -15.81
C THR A 131 42.73 -2.37 -14.46
N LEU A 132 42.32 -3.63 -14.17
CA LEU A 132 42.41 -4.25 -12.84
C LEU A 132 41.69 -3.47 -11.71
N ILE A 133 40.88 -2.49 -12.10
CA ILE A 133 40.08 -1.68 -11.16
C ILE A 133 38.63 -2.19 -11.21
N PRO A 134 38.06 -2.68 -10.08
CA PRO A 134 36.67 -3.11 -10.05
C PRO A 134 35.78 -1.90 -10.26
N LEU A 135 34.93 -1.95 -11.31
CA LEU A 135 33.94 -0.94 -11.51
C LEU A 135 32.85 -0.97 -10.43
N PRO A 136 32.27 0.19 -10.13
CA PRO A 136 31.23 0.30 -9.13
C PRO A 136 29.98 -0.53 -9.48
N CYS A 137 29.22 -0.81 -8.47
CA CYS A 137 28.00 -1.59 -8.42
C CYS A 137 27.02 -1.36 -9.57
N GLY A 138 26.18 -2.35 -9.88
CA GLY A 138 24.98 -2.17 -10.68
C GLY A 138 24.06 -1.10 -10.10
N THR A 139 23.04 -0.69 -10.87
CA THR A 139 22.10 0.33 -10.39
C THR A 139 21.27 -0.20 -9.22
N LYS A 140 20.97 0.71 -8.30
CA LYS A 140 20.20 0.43 -7.10
C LYS A 140 18.73 0.23 -7.48
N ALA A 141 18.08 -0.78 -6.89
CA ALA A 141 16.62 -0.85 -6.93
C ALA A 141 16.05 0.17 -5.94
N GLN A 142 15.19 1.06 -6.43
CA GLN A 142 14.57 2.10 -5.62
C GLN A 142 13.16 2.37 -6.10
N LEU A 143 12.30 2.67 -5.14
CA LEU A 143 10.90 3.01 -5.34
C LEU A 143 10.71 4.47 -4.91
N PRO A 144 10.53 5.40 -5.85
CA PRO A 144 10.40 6.82 -5.52
C PRO A 144 9.11 7.09 -4.75
N SER A 145 9.12 8.09 -3.88
CA SER A 145 7.90 8.64 -3.31
C SER A 145 6.97 9.09 -4.43
N GLY A 146 5.67 8.82 -4.28
CA GLY A 146 4.68 9.16 -5.30
C GLY A 146 4.51 8.10 -6.41
N TYR A 147 5.28 7.02 -6.42
CA TYR A 147 5.09 5.95 -7.39
C TYR A 147 3.72 5.29 -7.20
N GLU A 148 2.94 5.23 -8.27
CA GLU A 148 1.58 4.66 -8.25
C GLU A 148 1.57 3.22 -8.73
N ILE A 149 0.79 2.40 -8.06
CA ILE A 149 0.49 1.01 -8.41
C ILE A 149 -1.01 0.79 -8.38
N GLN A 150 -1.47 -0.24 -9.07
CA GLN A 150 -2.85 -0.66 -9.04
C GLN A 150 -2.95 -2.03 -8.38
N ALA A 151 -3.80 -2.13 -7.40
CA ALA A 151 -4.14 -3.38 -6.72
C ALA A 151 -5.63 -3.65 -6.89
N ASN A 152 -6.05 -4.90 -6.75
CA ASN A 152 -7.45 -5.27 -6.90
C ASN A 152 -7.98 -5.85 -5.59
N VAL A 153 -9.23 -5.56 -5.27
CA VAL A 153 -9.94 -6.19 -4.15
C VAL A 153 -10.12 -7.68 -4.44
N ALA A 154 -9.74 -8.53 -3.51
CA ALA A 154 -9.77 -9.99 -3.68
C ALA A 154 -11.17 -10.59 -3.50
N ALA A 155 -11.94 -10.04 -2.58
CA ALA A 155 -13.27 -10.56 -2.23
C ALA A 155 -14.25 -9.41 -1.95
N ASN A 156 -15.55 -9.69 -2.12
CA ASN A 156 -16.59 -8.74 -1.75
C ASN A 156 -16.49 -8.43 -0.25
N THR A 157 -16.32 -7.16 0.08
CA THR A 157 -16.14 -6.72 1.46
C THR A 157 -17.14 -5.61 1.78
N ILE A 158 -17.83 -5.74 2.91
CA ILE A 158 -18.76 -4.72 3.39
C ILE A 158 -17.98 -3.73 4.23
N VAL A 159 -18.05 -2.47 3.84
CA VAL A 159 -17.38 -1.35 4.52
C VAL A 159 -18.45 -0.39 5.03
N LYS A 160 -18.30 0.08 6.26
CA LYS A 160 -19.19 1.09 6.84
C LYS A 160 -18.77 2.46 6.36
N VAL A 161 -19.75 3.23 5.91
CA VAL A 161 -19.53 4.59 5.39
C VAL A 161 -20.42 5.57 6.15
N ASP A 162 -19.86 6.73 6.42
CA ASP A 162 -20.58 7.85 7.06
C ASP A 162 -21.46 8.59 6.06
#